data_279bd0f1e3d860c542b53c1a16f5a207
#
_entry.id   279bd0f1e3d860c542b53c1a16f5a207
#
_cell.length_a   1.000
_cell.length_b   1.000
_cell.length_c   1.000
_cell.angle_alpha   90.00
_cell.angle_beta   90.00
_cell.angle_gamma   90.00
#
_symmetry.space_group_name_H-M   'P 1'
#
loop_
_entity.id
_entity.type
_entity.pdbx_description
1 polymer ?
#
loop_
_entity_poly.entity_id
_entity_poly.type
_entity_poly.pdbx_seq_one_letter_code
_entity_poly.pdbx_strand_id
1 'polypeptide(L)'
;LSNMALCILDSADKTNISRFLSEAKWQSSELNDKRIAYMLAQTVDQRRKAKDGVLPIDDTMCEHVGSLFEYVDRHYNHTDGSFPLAHNLVTAHFVSGVVRFPVDYRVYQRYETVTRWEEFVKKHFPNEIIPRKSKERAQLRKRLMPTLLTDPEFVTLHNSFETKIELAVQLVEYAVAQNLPFATVLFDSWYLSPELVTALQQHHKDWISILKTNRLVLTNSFGLKDATGQAVTFAKSSMKLSDIVPLI
;
A
#
# COMPACT_ATOMS: atom_id res chain seq x y z
N LEU A 1 -23.07 -10.86 10.32
CA LEU A 1 -23.91 -10.08 11.24
C LEU A 1 -24.26 -10.85 12.52
N SER A 2 -24.62 -12.16 12.44
CA SER A 2 -24.94 -12.97 13.62
C SER A 2 -23.79 -13.02 14.64
N ASN A 3 -22.54 -13.19 14.17
CA ASN A 3 -21.36 -13.18 15.05
C ASN A 3 -21.08 -11.79 15.62
N MET A 4 -21.35 -10.70 14.87
CA MET A 4 -21.24 -9.34 15.39
C MET A 4 -22.24 -9.07 16.52
N ALA A 5 -23.49 -9.55 16.37
CA ALA A 5 -24.51 -9.41 17.40
C ALA A 5 -24.12 -10.08 18.71
N LEU A 6 -23.39 -11.20 18.66
CA LEU A 6 -22.90 -11.89 19.86
C LEU A 6 -21.77 -11.15 20.60
N CYS A 7 -21.05 -10.27 19.89
CA CYS A 7 -19.95 -9.49 20.46
C CYS A 7 -20.37 -8.11 21.03
N ILE A 8 -21.61 -7.69 20.81
CA ILE A 8 -22.13 -6.40 21.28
C ILE A 8 -23.00 -6.66 22.50
N LEU A 9 -22.58 -6.15 23.66
CA LEU A 9 -23.40 -6.16 24.88
C LEU A 9 -24.69 -5.38 24.62
N ASP A 10 -25.81 -5.95 25.03
CA ASP A 10 -27.17 -5.39 24.85
C ASP A 10 -27.55 -5.17 23.37
N SER A 11 -26.95 -5.91 22.45
CA SER A 11 -27.36 -5.83 21.06
C SER A 11 -28.79 -6.33 20.93
N ALA A 12 -29.65 -5.47 20.48
CA ALA A 12 -30.93 -5.90 19.92
C ALA A 12 -30.66 -6.79 18.68
N ASP A 13 -31.67 -7.41 18.15
CA ASP A 13 -31.65 -8.35 17.03
C ASP A 13 -30.65 -7.95 15.90
N LYS A 14 -30.07 -8.96 15.24
CA LYS A 14 -29.22 -8.82 14.03
C LYS A 14 -29.83 -7.91 12.96
N THR A 15 -31.14 -7.80 12.89
CA THR A 15 -31.88 -6.90 12.00
C THR A 15 -31.58 -5.43 12.27
N ASN A 16 -31.40 -5.04 13.54
CA ASN A 16 -31.03 -3.67 13.89
C ASN A 16 -29.60 -3.33 13.49
N ILE A 17 -28.67 -4.31 13.56
CA ILE A 17 -27.30 -4.14 13.06
C ILE A 17 -27.32 -4.00 11.53
N SER A 18 -28.10 -4.83 10.83
CA SER A 18 -28.27 -4.73 9.38
C SER A 18 -28.80 -3.35 8.98
N ARG A 19 -29.87 -2.89 9.65
CA ARG A 19 -30.45 -1.57 9.40
C ARG A 19 -29.48 -0.44 9.72
N PHE A 20 -28.73 -0.53 10.81
CA PHE A 20 -27.67 0.44 11.13
C PHE A 20 -26.63 0.53 10.01
N LEU A 21 -26.17 -0.61 9.49
CA LEU A 21 -25.14 -0.65 8.44
C LEU A 21 -25.67 -0.14 7.08
N SER A 22 -26.95 -0.36 6.77
CA SER A 22 -27.56 -0.01 5.47
C SER A 22 -28.26 1.35 5.43
N GLU A 23 -28.81 1.83 6.54
CA GLU A 23 -29.69 3.00 6.57
C GLU A 23 -29.11 4.17 7.38
N ALA A 24 -28.22 3.92 8.35
CA ALA A 24 -27.66 4.98 9.16
C ALA A 24 -26.69 5.86 8.36
N LYS A 25 -26.81 7.16 8.50
CA LYS A 25 -25.96 8.16 7.85
C LYS A 25 -24.63 8.29 8.61
N TRP A 26 -23.74 7.36 8.44
CA TRP A 26 -22.38 7.43 8.96
C TRP A 26 -21.35 7.34 7.82
N GLN A 27 -20.20 7.97 8.02
CA GLN A 27 -19.08 7.88 7.09
C GLN A 27 -17.95 7.04 7.71
N SER A 28 -17.40 6.13 6.94
CA SER A 28 -16.34 5.23 7.41
C SER A 28 -15.08 6.00 7.87
N SER A 29 -14.74 7.09 7.19
CA SER A 29 -13.62 7.96 7.58
C SER A 29 -13.83 8.59 8.96
N GLU A 30 -14.98 9.19 9.23
CA GLU A 30 -15.30 9.78 10.54
C GLU A 30 -15.29 8.73 11.67
N LEU A 31 -15.79 7.53 11.37
CA LEU A 31 -15.77 6.44 12.33
C LEU A 31 -14.32 6.00 12.63
N ASN A 32 -13.48 5.93 11.60
CA ASN A 32 -12.07 5.59 11.77
C ASN A 32 -11.32 6.66 12.58
N ASP A 33 -11.54 7.93 12.31
CA ASP A 33 -10.95 9.04 13.05
C ASP A 33 -11.29 8.96 14.55
N LYS A 34 -12.58 8.74 14.88
CA LYS A 34 -13.02 8.55 16.26
C LYS A 34 -12.41 7.31 16.92
N ARG A 35 -12.29 6.22 16.16
CA ARG A 35 -11.64 4.99 16.63
C ARG A 35 -10.16 5.24 16.95
N ILE A 36 -9.43 5.92 16.08
CA ILE A 36 -8.01 6.27 16.31
C ILE A 36 -7.88 7.15 17.56
N ALA A 37 -8.68 8.22 17.66
CA ALA A 37 -8.67 9.11 18.80
C ALA A 37 -8.96 8.34 20.13
N TYR A 38 -9.95 7.44 20.12
CA TYR A 38 -10.25 6.58 21.25
C TYR A 38 -9.08 5.67 21.60
N MET A 39 -8.49 4.97 20.63
CA MET A 39 -7.34 4.08 20.87
C MET A 39 -6.15 4.84 21.45
N LEU A 40 -5.87 6.04 20.94
CA LEU A 40 -4.82 6.89 21.47
C LEU A 40 -5.08 7.34 22.91
N ALA A 41 -6.32 7.69 23.23
CA ALA A 41 -6.71 8.08 24.59
C ALA A 41 -6.60 6.90 25.57
N GLN A 42 -7.05 5.71 25.21
CA GLN A 42 -7.03 4.52 26.07
C GLN A 42 -5.63 3.92 26.28
N THR A 43 -4.66 4.24 25.43
CA THR A 43 -3.33 3.63 25.45
C THR A 43 -2.20 4.57 25.90
N VAL A 44 -2.51 5.73 26.49
CA VAL A 44 -1.53 6.73 26.88
C VAL A 44 -0.46 6.15 27.82
N ASP A 45 -0.87 5.45 28.88
CA ASP A 45 0.07 4.96 29.91
C ASP A 45 0.95 3.82 29.39
N GLN A 46 0.42 2.96 28.53
CA GLN A 46 1.18 1.89 27.89
C GLN A 46 2.22 2.45 26.92
N ARG A 47 1.89 3.52 26.18
CA ARG A 47 2.79 4.18 25.22
C ARG A 47 3.87 5.01 25.88
N ARG A 48 3.62 5.60 27.06
CA ARG A 48 4.62 6.38 27.81
C ARG A 48 5.88 5.59 28.16
N LYS A 49 5.79 4.27 28.27
CA LYS A 49 6.91 3.37 28.57
C LYS A 49 7.71 2.97 27.33
N ALA A 50 7.16 3.17 26.13
CA ALA A 50 7.83 2.90 24.88
C ALA A 50 8.40 4.20 24.33
N LYS A 51 9.59 4.12 23.70
CA LYS A 51 10.07 5.17 22.83
C LYS A 51 9.12 5.28 21.61
N ASP A 52 9.44 6.15 20.69
CA ASP A 52 8.64 6.41 19.50
C ASP A 52 8.05 5.14 18.87
N GLY A 53 6.81 5.23 18.42
CA GLY A 53 6.13 4.14 17.76
C GLY A 53 6.67 3.91 16.35
N VAL A 54 6.28 2.79 15.77
CA VAL A 54 6.54 2.45 14.36
C VAL A 54 5.22 2.28 13.60
N LEU A 55 5.28 2.58 12.30
CA LEU A 55 4.15 2.43 11.36
C LEU A 55 4.52 1.39 10.29
N PRO A 56 4.24 0.10 10.48
CA PRO A 56 4.35 -0.90 9.43
C PRO A 56 3.32 -0.66 8.32
N ILE A 57 3.79 -0.72 7.07
CA ILE A 57 2.95 -0.69 5.86
C ILE A 57 3.22 -1.95 5.06
N ASP A 58 2.15 -2.63 4.67
CA ASP A 58 2.22 -3.84 3.85
C ASP A 58 0.92 -4.01 3.06
N ASP A 59 0.93 -4.91 2.08
CA ASP A 59 -0.29 -5.27 1.38
C ASP A 59 -0.74 -6.70 1.70
N THR A 60 -2.05 -6.87 1.71
CA THR A 60 -2.67 -8.16 1.98
C THR A 60 -3.81 -8.42 1.01
N MET A 61 -4.05 -9.70 0.74
CA MET A 61 -5.18 -10.15 -0.07
C MET A 61 -6.25 -10.79 0.79
N CYS A 62 -7.47 -10.27 0.66
CA CYS A 62 -8.67 -10.87 1.26
C CYS A 62 -9.40 -11.63 0.16
N GLU A 63 -9.24 -12.95 0.13
CA GLU A 63 -9.86 -13.82 -0.87
C GLU A 63 -11.37 -13.93 -0.68
N HIS A 64 -12.09 -13.99 -1.79
CA HIS A 64 -13.54 -14.09 -1.83
C HIS A 64 -14.01 -15.25 -2.70
N VAL A 65 -15.13 -15.83 -2.30
CA VAL A 65 -15.89 -16.76 -3.13
C VAL A 65 -17.04 -15.97 -3.76
N GLY A 66 -16.93 -15.70 -5.07
CA GLY A 66 -17.91 -14.93 -5.83
C GLY A 66 -17.42 -13.53 -6.24
N SER A 67 -18.06 -12.97 -7.26
CA SER A 67 -17.67 -11.72 -7.93
C SER A 67 -18.62 -10.54 -7.68
N LEU A 68 -19.57 -10.68 -6.77
CA LEU A 68 -20.59 -9.66 -6.50
C LEU A 68 -20.17 -8.58 -5.49
N PHE A 69 -18.90 -8.62 -5.06
CA PHE A 69 -18.35 -7.60 -4.18
C PHE A 69 -17.72 -6.47 -5.01
N GLU A 70 -17.95 -5.23 -4.61
CA GLU A 70 -17.27 -4.07 -5.19
C GLU A 70 -15.76 -4.18 -5.00
N TYR A 71 -14.99 -3.70 -5.98
CA TYR A 71 -13.52 -3.67 -5.96
C TYR A 71 -12.81 -5.04 -5.89
N VAL A 72 -13.52 -6.14 -6.05
CA VAL A 72 -12.95 -7.48 -6.13
C VAL A 72 -12.39 -7.70 -7.54
N ASP A 73 -11.15 -8.20 -7.63
CA ASP A 73 -10.49 -8.53 -8.88
C ASP A 73 -9.58 -9.77 -8.72
N ARG A 74 -9.07 -10.29 -9.83
CA ARG A 74 -8.08 -11.36 -9.80
C ARG A 74 -6.69 -10.77 -9.60
N HIS A 75 -6.06 -11.13 -8.50
CA HIS A 75 -4.70 -10.71 -8.16
C HIS A 75 -3.76 -11.92 -8.17
N TYR A 76 -2.51 -11.68 -8.59
CA TYR A 76 -1.49 -12.71 -8.53
C TYR A 76 -1.01 -12.88 -7.09
N ASN A 77 -1.13 -14.10 -6.56
CA ASN A 77 -0.59 -14.47 -5.26
C ASN A 77 0.83 -15.03 -5.44
N HIS A 78 1.83 -14.31 -4.94
CA HIS A 78 3.23 -14.70 -5.05
C HIS A 78 3.59 -15.91 -4.19
N THR A 79 2.77 -16.25 -3.20
CA THR A 79 3.03 -17.36 -2.26
C THR A 79 2.80 -18.72 -2.91
N ASP A 80 1.75 -18.85 -3.70
CA ASP A 80 1.33 -20.11 -4.31
C ASP A 80 1.22 -20.07 -5.84
N GLY A 81 1.47 -18.91 -6.46
CA GLY A 81 1.39 -18.71 -7.91
C GLY A 81 -0.03 -18.69 -8.47
N SER A 82 -1.04 -18.61 -7.63
CA SER A 82 -2.45 -18.59 -8.03
C SER A 82 -2.94 -17.19 -8.41
N PHE A 83 -4.18 -17.12 -8.92
CA PHE A 83 -4.87 -15.86 -9.22
C PHE A 83 -6.24 -15.85 -8.53
N PRO A 84 -6.28 -15.76 -7.19
CA PRO A 84 -7.55 -15.70 -6.47
C PRO A 84 -8.34 -14.45 -6.82
N LEU A 85 -9.65 -14.55 -6.64
CA LEU A 85 -10.55 -13.41 -6.61
C LEU A 85 -10.46 -12.79 -5.22
N ALA A 86 -9.99 -11.54 -5.12
CA ALA A 86 -9.67 -10.94 -3.83
C ALA A 86 -9.80 -9.42 -3.84
N HIS A 87 -9.99 -8.83 -2.65
CA HIS A 87 -9.58 -7.46 -2.41
C HIS A 87 -8.07 -7.44 -2.13
N ASN A 88 -7.36 -6.52 -2.77
CA ASN A 88 -5.96 -6.26 -2.45
C ASN A 88 -5.90 -4.95 -1.66
N LEU A 89 -5.47 -5.04 -0.41
CA LEU A 89 -5.49 -3.93 0.54
C LEU A 89 -4.06 -3.52 0.87
N VAL A 90 -3.75 -2.25 0.70
CA VAL A 90 -2.57 -1.64 1.33
C VAL A 90 -2.97 -1.21 2.73
N THR A 91 -2.27 -1.65 3.74
CA THR A 91 -2.62 -1.47 5.16
C THR A 91 -1.52 -0.76 5.92
N ALA A 92 -1.91 0.05 6.89
CA ALA A 92 -1.00 0.63 7.88
C ALA A 92 -1.40 0.24 9.29
N HIS A 93 -0.42 -0.12 10.11
CA HIS A 93 -0.59 -0.45 11.52
C HIS A 93 0.23 0.48 12.40
N PHE A 94 -0.22 0.73 13.61
CA PHE A 94 0.58 1.42 14.62
C PHE A 94 1.06 0.43 15.69
N VAL A 95 2.35 0.50 16.02
CA VAL A 95 2.96 -0.34 17.05
C VAL A 95 3.82 0.53 17.96
N SER A 96 3.59 0.45 19.27
CA SER A 96 4.39 1.14 20.29
C SER A 96 4.43 0.29 21.56
N GLY A 97 5.52 -0.40 21.80
CA GLY A 97 5.62 -1.38 22.88
C GLY A 97 4.61 -2.51 22.75
N VAL A 98 3.72 -2.64 23.72
CA VAL A 98 2.65 -3.67 23.72
C VAL A 98 1.39 -3.21 22.95
N VAL A 99 1.30 -1.92 22.63
CA VAL A 99 0.16 -1.35 21.94
C VAL A 99 0.31 -1.59 20.44
N ARG A 100 -0.70 -2.17 19.84
CA ARG A 100 -0.77 -2.37 18.39
C ARG A 100 -2.22 -2.34 17.91
N PHE A 101 -2.47 -1.56 16.86
CA PHE A 101 -3.79 -1.50 16.22
C PHE A 101 -3.67 -1.10 14.74
N PRO A 102 -4.63 -1.52 13.90
CA PRO A 102 -4.70 -1.07 12.52
C PRO A 102 -5.00 0.44 12.48
N VAL A 103 -4.31 1.17 11.64
CA VAL A 103 -4.53 2.61 11.43
C VAL A 103 -5.59 2.81 10.38
N ASP A 104 -5.33 2.34 9.17
CA ASP A 104 -6.25 2.44 8.06
C ASP A 104 -5.82 1.47 6.95
N TYR A 105 -6.63 1.38 5.89
CA TYR A 105 -6.32 0.64 4.69
C TYR A 105 -6.79 1.40 3.44
N ARG A 106 -6.20 1.06 2.29
CA ARG A 106 -6.64 1.51 0.97
C ARG A 106 -6.85 0.30 0.08
N VAL A 107 -7.91 0.31 -0.72
CA VAL A 107 -8.19 -0.77 -1.67
C VAL A 107 -7.42 -0.50 -2.95
N TYR A 108 -6.51 -1.41 -3.30
CA TYR A 108 -5.81 -1.34 -4.57
C TYR A 108 -6.61 -2.03 -5.67
N GLN A 109 -6.81 -1.33 -6.76
CA GLN A 109 -7.37 -1.88 -8.00
C GLN A 109 -6.32 -1.91 -9.10
N ARG A 110 -6.41 -2.90 -9.99
CA ARG A 110 -5.49 -2.96 -11.13
C ARG A 110 -5.77 -1.84 -12.12
N TYR A 111 -4.70 -1.31 -12.73
CA TYR A 111 -4.79 -0.27 -13.75
C TYR A 111 -5.82 -0.57 -14.83
N GLU A 112 -5.80 -1.80 -15.37
CA GLU A 112 -6.70 -2.20 -16.47
C GLU A 112 -8.17 -2.22 -16.04
N THR A 113 -8.45 -2.47 -14.77
CA THR A 113 -9.79 -2.47 -14.19
C THR A 113 -10.28 -1.03 -13.99
N VAL A 114 -9.48 -0.18 -13.36
CA VAL A 114 -9.81 1.23 -13.11
C VAL A 114 -10.04 1.98 -14.44
N THR A 115 -9.13 1.80 -15.39
CA THR A 115 -9.20 2.52 -16.66
C THR A 115 -10.15 1.90 -17.68
N ARG A 116 -10.75 0.74 -17.38
CA ARG A 116 -11.56 -0.01 -18.34
C ARG A 116 -10.80 -0.23 -19.66
N TRP A 117 -9.48 -0.44 -19.55
CA TRP A 117 -8.54 -0.42 -20.67
C TRP A 117 -8.95 -1.32 -21.85
N GLU A 118 -9.45 -2.53 -21.59
CA GLU A 118 -9.87 -3.45 -22.67
C GLU A 118 -11.06 -2.92 -23.46
N GLU A 119 -11.98 -2.20 -22.81
CA GLU A 119 -13.15 -1.61 -23.47
C GLU A 119 -12.70 -0.49 -24.43
N PHE A 120 -11.80 0.38 -23.96
CA PHE A 120 -11.25 1.44 -24.79
C PHE A 120 -10.38 0.91 -25.93
N VAL A 121 -9.62 -0.17 -25.72
CA VAL A 121 -8.90 -0.83 -26.82
C VAL A 121 -9.87 -1.36 -27.87
N LYS A 122 -10.94 -2.04 -27.48
CA LYS A 122 -11.97 -2.52 -28.43
C LYS A 122 -12.69 -1.39 -29.16
N LYS A 123 -12.92 -0.26 -28.47
CA LYS A 123 -13.58 0.93 -29.05
C LYS A 123 -12.71 1.60 -30.11
N HIS A 124 -11.43 1.83 -29.83
CA HIS A 124 -10.52 2.58 -30.69
C HIS A 124 -9.71 1.70 -31.67
N PHE A 125 -9.55 0.42 -31.34
CA PHE A 125 -8.73 -0.53 -32.09
C PHE A 125 -9.48 -1.88 -32.25
N PRO A 126 -10.60 -1.93 -32.96
CA PRO A 126 -11.48 -3.13 -33.02
C PRO A 126 -10.79 -4.38 -33.57
N ASN A 127 -9.72 -4.21 -34.38
CA ASN A 127 -8.97 -5.32 -34.98
C ASN A 127 -7.74 -5.75 -34.10
N GLU A 128 -7.50 -5.08 -32.98
CA GLU A 128 -6.36 -5.39 -32.11
C GLU A 128 -6.66 -6.60 -31.23
N ILE A 129 -5.74 -7.56 -31.21
CA ILE A 129 -5.84 -8.75 -30.37
C ILE A 129 -5.17 -8.47 -29.04
N ILE A 130 -5.94 -8.52 -27.95
CA ILE A 130 -5.42 -8.32 -26.58
C ILE A 130 -4.73 -9.61 -26.12
N PRO A 131 -3.40 -9.58 -25.86
CA PRO A 131 -2.66 -10.76 -25.45
C PRO A 131 -3.07 -11.22 -24.04
N ARG A 132 -2.88 -12.51 -23.75
CA ARG A 132 -3.10 -13.06 -22.40
C ARG A 132 -1.89 -12.85 -21.48
N LYS A 133 -0.66 -12.84 -22.04
CA LYS A 133 0.57 -12.72 -21.25
C LYS A 133 0.81 -11.30 -20.77
N SER A 134 1.11 -11.13 -19.51
CA SER A 134 1.32 -9.83 -18.86
C SER A 134 2.35 -8.94 -19.57
N LYS A 135 3.49 -9.51 -19.97
CA LYS A 135 4.55 -8.76 -20.68
C LYS A 135 4.08 -8.22 -22.03
N GLU A 136 3.37 -9.04 -22.79
CA GLU A 136 2.81 -8.64 -24.10
C GLU A 136 1.70 -7.59 -23.93
N ARG A 137 0.85 -7.75 -22.90
CA ARG A 137 -0.16 -6.74 -22.55
C ARG A 137 0.47 -5.40 -22.17
N ALA A 138 1.53 -5.40 -21.40
CA ALA A 138 2.25 -4.18 -21.03
C ALA A 138 2.86 -3.47 -22.26
N GLN A 139 3.40 -4.22 -23.21
CA GLN A 139 3.90 -3.68 -24.47
C GLN A 139 2.77 -3.09 -25.33
N LEU A 140 1.66 -3.81 -25.47
CA LEU A 140 0.48 -3.33 -26.17
C LEU A 140 -0.04 -2.04 -25.55
N ARG A 141 -0.20 -2.01 -24.23
CA ARG A 141 -0.65 -0.83 -23.50
C ARG A 141 0.26 0.37 -23.78
N LYS A 142 1.58 0.19 -23.69
CA LYS A 142 2.54 1.27 -23.98
C LYS A 142 2.38 1.79 -25.42
N ARG A 143 2.15 0.91 -26.40
CA ARG A 143 1.98 1.28 -27.81
C ARG A 143 0.69 2.07 -28.04
N LEU A 144 -0.41 1.67 -27.41
CA LEU A 144 -1.72 2.27 -27.66
C LEU A 144 -2.00 3.52 -26.78
N MET A 145 -1.23 3.71 -25.72
CA MET A 145 -1.42 4.79 -24.73
C MET A 145 -1.54 6.18 -25.36
N PRO A 146 -0.66 6.60 -26.32
CA PRO A 146 -0.76 7.93 -26.90
C PRO A 146 -2.12 8.23 -27.55
N THR A 147 -2.73 7.23 -28.19
CA THR A 147 -4.07 7.37 -28.79
C THR A 147 -5.16 7.33 -27.74
N LEU A 148 -5.08 6.44 -26.76
CA LEU A 148 -6.07 6.36 -25.69
C LEU A 148 -6.14 7.66 -24.86
N LEU A 149 -5.01 8.32 -24.65
CA LEU A 149 -4.94 9.62 -23.96
C LEU A 149 -5.54 10.79 -24.76
N THR A 150 -6.03 10.57 -25.97
CA THR A 150 -6.84 11.57 -26.71
C THR A 150 -8.33 11.47 -26.39
N ASP A 151 -8.79 10.39 -25.75
CA ASP A 151 -10.16 10.21 -25.32
C ASP A 151 -10.36 10.80 -23.90
N PRO A 152 -11.20 11.85 -23.72
CA PRO A 152 -11.35 12.51 -22.44
C PRO A 152 -11.89 11.59 -21.32
N GLU A 153 -12.74 10.62 -21.66
CA GLU A 153 -13.25 9.65 -20.68
C GLU A 153 -12.10 8.75 -20.19
N PHE A 154 -11.26 8.26 -21.13
CA PHE A 154 -10.10 7.47 -20.75
C PHE A 154 -9.11 8.27 -19.89
N VAL A 155 -8.86 9.53 -20.23
CA VAL A 155 -7.97 10.42 -19.44
C VAL A 155 -8.48 10.57 -18.01
N THR A 156 -9.79 10.75 -17.83
CA THR A 156 -10.38 10.84 -16.48
C THR A 156 -10.13 9.58 -15.68
N LEU A 157 -10.37 8.41 -16.25
CA LEU A 157 -10.12 7.12 -15.60
C LEU A 157 -8.62 6.87 -15.39
N HIS A 158 -7.78 7.26 -16.34
CA HIS A 158 -6.32 7.16 -16.21
C HIS A 158 -5.80 7.96 -15.03
N ASN A 159 -6.28 9.18 -14.85
CA ASN A 159 -5.88 10.07 -13.77
C ASN A 159 -6.47 9.66 -12.41
N SER A 160 -7.50 8.84 -12.38
CA SER A 160 -8.07 8.28 -11.14
C SER A 160 -7.36 7.02 -10.64
N PHE A 161 -6.45 6.47 -11.44
CA PHE A 161 -5.69 5.29 -11.03
C PHE A 161 -4.61 5.66 -10.01
N GLU A 162 -4.55 4.90 -8.93
CA GLU A 162 -3.56 5.03 -7.87
C GLU A 162 -2.71 3.76 -7.76
N THR A 163 -1.41 3.94 -7.70
CA THR A 163 -0.45 2.85 -7.45
C THR A 163 -0.45 2.48 -5.97
N LYS A 164 0.01 1.28 -5.61
CA LYS A 164 0.19 0.90 -4.20
C LYS A 164 1.16 1.84 -3.46
N ILE A 165 2.09 2.47 -4.16
CA ILE A 165 3.02 3.44 -3.57
C ILE A 165 2.28 4.72 -3.19
N GLU A 166 1.46 5.26 -4.08
CA GLU A 166 0.61 6.43 -3.78
C GLU A 166 -0.35 6.13 -2.63
N LEU A 167 -0.95 4.94 -2.61
CA LEU A 167 -1.81 4.50 -1.49
C LEU A 167 -1.03 4.40 -0.17
N ALA A 168 0.22 3.94 -0.20
CA ALA A 168 1.08 3.92 0.99
C ALA A 168 1.44 5.33 1.47
N VAL A 169 1.71 6.27 0.56
CA VAL A 169 1.92 7.69 0.89
C VAL A 169 0.69 8.27 1.59
N GLN A 170 -0.51 8.04 1.04
CA GLN A 170 -1.77 8.48 1.67
C GLN A 170 -1.95 7.92 3.09
N LEU A 171 -1.55 6.67 3.33
CA LEU A 171 -1.62 6.07 4.68
C LEU A 171 -0.66 6.74 5.64
N VAL A 172 0.55 7.12 5.20
CA VAL A 172 1.49 7.90 6.01
C VAL A 172 0.92 9.28 6.33
N GLU A 173 0.40 9.98 5.31
CA GLU A 173 -0.20 11.30 5.48
C GLU A 173 -1.40 11.26 6.44
N TYR A 174 -2.25 10.24 6.31
CA TYR A 174 -3.36 10.02 7.22
C TYR A 174 -2.88 9.80 8.66
N ALA A 175 -1.85 8.94 8.87
CA ALA A 175 -1.29 8.68 10.18
C ALA A 175 -0.69 9.95 10.82
N VAL A 176 -0.06 10.80 10.03
CA VAL A 176 0.46 12.10 10.47
C VAL A 176 -0.69 13.05 10.84
N ALA A 177 -1.72 13.16 10.00
CA ALA A 177 -2.89 14.00 10.24
C ALA A 177 -3.66 13.60 11.52
N GLN A 178 -3.68 12.30 11.83
CA GLN A 178 -4.25 11.77 13.08
C GLN A 178 -3.34 11.95 14.30
N ASN A 179 -2.20 12.62 14.16
CA ASN A 179 -1.21 12.82 15.23
C ASN A 179 -0.74 11.52 15.89
N LEU A 180 -0.61 10.43 15.12
CA LEU A 180 -0.07 9.18 15.61
C LEU A 180 1.39 9.36 16.03
N PRO A 181 1.78 8.93 17.24
CA PRO A 181 3.13 9.14 17.77
C PRO A 181 4.10 8.05 17.26
N PHE A 182 4.44 8.10 15.97
CA PHE A 182 5.44 7.23 15.36
C PHE A 182 6.63 8.06 14.82
N ALA A 183 7.82 7.49 14.89
CA ALA A 183 9.04 8.09 14.33
C ALA A 183 9.47 7.36 13.04
N THR A 184 9.23 6.05 12.96
CA THR A 184 9.78 5.19 11.92
C THR A 184 8.67 4.47 11.16
N VAL A 185 8.79 4.41 9.83
CA VAL A 185 7.92 3.60 8.96
C VAL A 185 8.65 2.35 8.52
N LEU A 186 7.99 1.19 8.61
CA LEU A 186 8.52 -0.09 8.17
C LEU A 186 7.78 -0.55 6.92
N PHE A 187 8.51 -0.96 5.91
CA PHE A 187 7.91 -1.50 4.67
C PHE A 187 8.88 -2.46 3.96
N ASP A 188 8.31 -3.30 3.11
CA ASP A 188 9.12 -4.24 2.34
C ASP A 188 9.87 -3.56 1.18
N SER A 189 10.76 -4.30 0.54
CA SER A 189 11.59 -3.81 -0.57
C SER A 189 10.79 -3.39 -1.82
N TRP A 190 9.52 -3.81 -1.91
CA TRP A 190 8.66 -3.46 -3.03
C TRP A 190 8.20 -2.00 -2.94
N TYR A 191 7.91 -1.52 -1.73
CA TYR A 191 7.51 -0.14 -1.47
C TYR A 191 8.68 0.85 -1.52
N LEU A 192 9.93 0.38 -1.53
CA LEU A 192 11.10 1.27 -1.54
C LEU A 192 11.20 2.02 -2.87
N SER A 193 10.69 3.21 -2.89
CA SER A 193 10.65 4.14 -4.03
C SER A 193 11.08 5.54 -3.61
N PRO A 194 11.60 6.35 -4.55
CA PRO A 194 11.91 7.76 -4.28
C PRO A 194 10.69 8.54 -3.79
N GLU A 195 9.52 8.22 -4.29
CA GLU A 195 8.25 8.88 -3.97
C GLU A 195 7.88 8.69 -2.49
N LEU A 196 7.84 7.45 -2.00
CA LEU A 196 7.55 7.17 -0.61
C LEU A 196 8.63 7.75 0.32
N VAL A 197 9.92 7.60 -0.03
CA VAL A 197 11.01 8.14 0.77
C VAL A 197 10.94 9.66 0.86
N THR A 198 10.62 10.36 -0.24
CA THR A 198 10.44 11.82 -0.23
C THR A 198 9.30 12.25 0.68
N ALA A 199 8.15 11.57 0.62
CA ALA A 199 7.02 11.84 1.51
C ALA A 199 7.40 11.65 2.99
N LEU A 200 8.15 10.59 3.32
CA LEU A 200 8.63 10.35 4.68
C LEU A 200 9.59 11.46 5.16
N GLN A 201 10.51 11.91 4.30
CA GLN A 201 11.43 13.01 4.61
C GLN A 201 10.69 14.33 4.85
N GLN A 202 9.65 14.64 4.07
CA GLN A 202 8.80 15.82 4.26
C GLN A 202 8.12 15.85 5.62
N HIS A 203 7.75 14.68 6.14
CA HIS A 203 7.15 14.52 7.47
C HIS A 203 8.17 14.24 8.58
N HIS A 204 9.48 14.37 8.30
CA HIS A 204 10.57 14.08 9.26
C HIS A 204 10.44 12.70 9.91
N LYS A 205 10.12 11.68 9.08
CA LYS A 205 10.01 10.28 9.52
C LYS A 205 11.19 9.47 9.02
N ASP A 206 11.74 8.67 9.92
CA ASP A 206 12.70 7.64 9.57
C ASP A 206 12.02 6.45 8.90
N TRP A 207 12.78 5.62 8.23
CA TRP A 207 12.25 4.40 7.63
C TRP A 207 13.25 3.24 7.68
N ILE A 208 12.70 2.03 7.69
CA ILE A 208 13.45 0.78 7.61
C ILE A 208 12.80 -0.08 6.53
N SER A 209 13.62 -0.56 5.60
CA SER A 209 13.20 -1.47 4.54
C SER A 209 14.30 -2.45 4.19
N ILE A 210 13.93 -3.58 3.61
CA ILE A 210 14.89 -4.51 3.02
C ILE A 210 15.32 -3.97 1.65
N LEU A 211 16.61 -3.83 1.46
CA LEU A 211 17.17 -3.42 0.17
C LEU A 211 17.48 -4.66 -0.69
N LYS A 212 16.92 -4.72 -1.90
CA LYS A 212 17.21 -5.80 -2.85
C LYS A 212 18.67 -5.73 -3.29
N THR A 213 19.34 -6.86 -3.29
CA THR A 213 20.78 -6.97 -3.62
C THR A 213 21.16 -6.52 -5.03
N ASN A 214 20.19 -6.51 -5.96
CA ASN A 214 20.38 -6.04 -7.33
C ASN A 214 20.23 -4.51 -7.51
N ARG A 215 19.91 -3.76 -6.44
CA ARG A 215 19.80 -2.29 -6.50
C ARG A 215 21.16 -1.65 -6.68
N LEU A 216 21.21 -0.61 -7.51
CA LEU A 216 22.37 0.26 -7.64
C LEU A 216 22.39 1.24 -6.46
N VAL A 217 23.56 1.37 -5.86
CA VAL A 217 23.84 2.27 -4.75
C VAL A 217 24.93 3.24 -5.18
N LEU A 218 24.77 4.52 -4.87
CA LEU A 218 25.81 5.54 -5.08
C LEU A 218 26.88 5.38 -4.01
N THR A 219 28.04 4.89 -4.40
CA THR A 219 29.14 4.53 -3.48
C THR A 219 29.77 5.74 -2.81
N ASN A 220 29.72 6.92 -3.44
CA ASN A 220 30.29 8.16 -2.91
C ASN A 220 29.40 8.83 -1.84
N SER A 221 28.16 8.35 -1.65
CA SER A 221 27.22 8.91 -0.69
C SER A 221 27.32 8.30 0.71
N PHE A 222 28.13 7.23 0.88
CA PHE A 222 28.23 6.49 2.13
C PHE A 222 29.69 6.43 2.57
N GLY A 223 29.94 6.80 3.81
CA GLY A 223 31.20 6.50 4.51
C GLY A 223 31.24 5.06 4.98
N LEU A 224 31.19 4.09 4.06
CA LEU A 224 31.20 2.66 4.39
C LEU A 224 32.57 2.27 4.94
N LYS A 225 32.58 1.42 5.96
CA LYS A 225 33.79 0.85 6.57
C LYS A 225 33.76 -0.68 6.40
N ASP A 226 34.94 -1.26 6.23
CA ASP A 226 35.11 -2.70 6.23
C ASP A 226 35.02 -3.31 7.66
N ALA A 227 35.11 -4.62 7.75
CA ALA A 227 35.09 -5.34 9.03
C ALA A 227 36.20 -4.91 10.03
N THR A 228 37.24 -4.23 9.57
CA THR A 228 38.32 -3.68 10.40
C THR A 228 38.08 -2.23 10.81
N GLY A 229 37.05 -1.60 10.32
CA GLY A 229 36.69 -0.20 10.57
C GLY A 229 37.39 0.80 9.62
N GLN A 230 38.11 0.33 8.59
CA GLN A 230 38.73 1.18 7.60
C GLN A 230 37.73 1.62 6.52
N ALA A 231 37.88 2.87 6.05
CA ALA A 231 37.03 3.40 4.98
C ALA A 231 37.23 2.62 3.67
N VAL A 232 36.14 2.10 3.12
CA VAL A 232 36.16 1.40 1.82
C VAL A 232 36.10 2.42 0.69
N THR A 233 37.06 2.34 -0.22
CA THR A 233 37.13 3.15 -1.44
C THR A 233 36.59 2.35 -2.63
N PHE A 234 35.67 2.93 -3.38
CA PHE A 234 35.03 2.29 -4.51
C PHE A 234 35.56 2.87 -5.83
N ALA A 235 35.89 2.00 -6.77
CA ALA A 235 36.39 2.38 -8.11
C ALA A 235 35.30 2.95 -9.02
N LYS A 236 34.01 2.72 -8.69
CA LYS A 236 32.87 3.18 -9.47
C LYS A 236 31.96 4.03 -8.60
N SER A 237 31.36 5.07 -9.18
CA SER A 237 30.39 5.97 -8.52
C SER A 237 29.05 5.29 -8.19
N SER A 238 28.75 4.14 -8.80
CA SER A 238 27.58 3.32 -8.49
C SER A 238 27.92 1.84 -8.65
N MET A 239 27.46 1.01 -7.73
CA MET A 239 27.63 -0.44 -7.75
C MET A 239 26.34 -1.12 -7.28
N LYS A 240 26.15 -2.39 -7.67
CA LYS A 240 25.08 -3.20 -7.09
C LYS A 240 25.39 -3.49 -5.62
N LEU A 241 24.35 -3.56 -4.81
CA LEU A 241 24.52 -3.89 -3.39
C LEU A 241 25.17 -5.27 -3.21
N SER A 242 24.86 -6.25 -4.08
CA SER A 242 25.53 -7.56 -4.10
C SER A 242 27.05 -7.50 -4.23
N ASP A 243 27.55 -6.46 -4.90
CA ASP A 243 28.98 -6.29 -5.15
C ASP A 243 29.67 -5.48 -4.03
N ILE A 244 28.87 -4.77 -3.23
CA ILE A 244 29.34 -3.95 -2.09
C ILE A 244 29.41 -4.78 -0.81
N VAL A 245 28.39 -5.60 -0.53
CA VAL A 245 28.30 -6.38 0.72
C VAL A 245 29.54 -7.20 1.05
N PRO A 246 30.23 -7.87 0.10
CA PRO A 246 31.48 -8.59 0.40
C PRO A 246 32.68 -7.69 0.77
N LEU A 247 32.55 -6.35 0.58
CA LEU A 247 33.64 -5.39 0.80
C LEU A 247 33.54 -4.68 2.15
N ILE A 248 32.43 -4.87 2.86
CA ILE A 248 32.14 -4.27 4.16
C ILE A 248 31.96 -5.33 5.23
#